data_22b96ee725c498f00f1c4649f671281b
#
_entry.id   22b96ee725c498f00f1c4649f671281b
#
_cell.length_a   1.000
_cell.length_b   1.000
_cell.length_c   1.000
_cell.angle_alpha   90.00
_cell.angle_beta   90.00
_cell.angle_gamma   90.00
#
_symmetry.space_group_name_H-M   'P 1'
#
loop_
_entity.id
_entity.type
_entity.pdbx_description
1 polymer ?
#
loop_
_entity_poly.entity_id
_entity_poly.type
_entity_poly.pdbx_seq_one_letter_code
_entity_poly.pdbx_strand_id
1 'polypeptide(L)'
;MAEGTDVRRETLRNFVANNLEITNAFYTHPKILVTALNGPAVGLSAALIAFSDFIYAAPHAFLLTPFTSLGLVAEGGASKAFVQRLGISKANEALIMSKRITAQEMLQVGFVNKIIQTGKNEQETFLAEVLKEVEDRLGNHLNNDSLVRVKALIRKPEREMMDGQTVAEVLGGLERFVSGIPQEEFRKIANGEKKHKL
;
A
#
# COMPACT_ATOMS: atom_id res chain seq x y z
N MET A 1 23.29 12.51 9.90
CA MET A 1 24.11 11.89 8.83
C MET A 1 25.56 12.26 9.10
N ALA A 2 26.52 11.35 8.85
CA ALA A 2 27.93 11.66 9.04
C ALA A 2 28.37 12.79 8.08
N GLU A 3 29.28 13.62 8.54
CA GLU A 3 29.86 14.74 7.76
C GLU A 3 30.52 14.18 6.48
N GLY A 4 30.17 14.71 5.30
CA GLY A 4 30.68 14.23 4.01
C GLY A 4 29.81 13.18 3.29
N THR A 5 28.63 12.84 3.80
CA THR A 5 27.73 11.87 3.16
C THR A 5 27.05 12.49 1.93
N ASP A 6 27.19 11.87 0.76
CA ASP A 6 26.41 12.22 -0.43
C ASP A 6 24.96 11.74 -0.26
N VAL A 7 24.09 12.67 0.15
CA VAL A 7 22.65 12.41 0.41
C VAL A 7 21.97 11.77 -0.79
N ARG A 8 22.28 12.19 -2.00
CA ARG A 8 21.68 11.65 -3.22
C ARG A 8 22.06 10.18 -3.41
N ARG A 9 23.34 9.86 -3.25
CA ARG A 9 23.85 8.50 -3.38
C ARG A 9 23.24 7.54 -2.33
N GLU A 10 23.18 8.00 -1.08
CA GLU A 10 22.56 7.21 0.00
C GLU A 10 21.05 7.01 -0.21
N THR A 11 20.34 8.02 -0.68
CA THR A 11 18.91 7.90 -0.99
C THR A 11 18.68 6.96 -2.17
N LEU A 12 19.50 7.03 -3.22
CA LEU A 12 19.43 6.07 -4.34
C LEU A 12 19.64 4.62 -3.86
N ARG A 13 20.65 4.41 -3.02
CA ARG A 13 21.00 3.09 -2.52
C ARG A 13 19.95 2.50 -1.58
N ASN A 14 19.44 3.31 -0.66
CA ASN A 14 18.56 2.83 0.41
C ASN A 14 17.07 2.98 0.03
N PHE A 15 16.61 4.17 -0.31
CA PHE A 15 15.21 4.41 -0.59
C PHE A 15 14.80 3.90 -1.99
N VAL A 16 15.47 4.37 -3.04
CA VAL A 16 15.06 4.08 -4.43
C VAL A 16 15.16 2.58 -4.72
N ALA A 17 16.31 1.96 -4.45
CA ALA A 17 16.52 0.55 -4.73
C ALA A 17 15.56 -0.34 -3.95
N ASN A 18 15.44 -0.13 -2.63
CA ASN A 18 14.55 -0.94 -1.79
C ASN A 18 13.08 -0.75 -2.15
N ASN A 19 12.64 0.49 -2.45
CA ASN A 19 11.25 0.75 -2.80
C ASN A 19 10.87 0.12 -4.14
N LEU A 20 11.76 0.20 -5.15
CA LEU A 20 11.57 -0.49 -6.44
C LEU A 20 11.47 -2.01 -6.25
N GLU A 21 12.40 -2.60 -5.50
CA GLU A 21 12.46 -4.04 -5.31
C GLU A 21 11.22 -4.57 -4.59
N ILE A 22 10.85 -3.96 -3.45
CA ILE A 22 9.68 -4.40 -2.68
C ILE A 22 8.38 -4.19 -3.47
N THR A 23 8.24 -3.06 -4.17
CA THR A 23 7.05 -2.80 -4.98
C THR A 23 6.93 -3.82 -6.11
N ASN A 24 8.04 -4.08 -6.83
CA ASN A 24 8.09 -5.10 -7.86
C ASN A 24 7.69 -6.47 -7.33
N ALA A 25 8.22 -6.89 -6.17
CA ALA A 25 7.90 -8.17 -5.56
C ALA A 25 6.39 -8.36 -5.29
N PHE A 26 5.67 -7.28 -4.97
CA PHE A 26 4.23 -7.32 -4.73
C PHE A 26 3.42 -7.39 -6.02
N TYR A 27 3.63 -6.48 -6.99
CA TYR A 27 2.78 -6.47 -8.19
C TYR A 27 3.13 -7.58 -9.20
N THR A 28 4.31 -8.19 -9.09
CA THR A 28 4.71 -9.35 -9.90
C THR A 28 4.52 -10.68 -9.21
N HIS A 29 4.00 -10.70 -7.96
CA HIS A 29 3.88 -11.91 -7.16
C HIS A 29 3.10 -13.01 -7.91
N PRO A 30 3.70 -14.22 -8.11
CA PRO A 30 3.13 -15.23 -9.00
C PRO A 30 1.94 -15.99 -8.40
N LYS A 31 1.87 -16.10 -7.07
CA LYS A 31 0.81 -16.81 -6.36
C LYS A 31 -0.34 -15.87 -5.99
N ILE A 32 -1.49 -16.41 -5.67
CA ILE A 32 -2.59 -15.64 -5.09
C ILE A 32 -2.12 -14.99 -3.78
N LEU A 33 -2.22 -13.67 -3.72
CA LEU A 33 -1.83 -12.86 -2.58
C LEU A 33 -3.08 -12.41 -1.83
N VAL A 34 -3.19 -12.82 -0.58
CA VAL A 34 -4.29 -12.47 0.31
C VAL A 34 -3.77 -11.60 1.45
N THR A 35 -4.43 -10.47 1.69
CA THR A 35 -4.14 -9.62 2.85
C THR A 35 -5.23 -9.78 3.90
N ALA A 36 -4.82 -10.14 5.12
CA ALA A 36 -5.62 -10.07 6.34
C ALA A 36 -5.32 -8.75 7.05
N LEU A 37 -6.11 -7.70 6.75
CA LEU A 37 -5.92 -6.34 7.26
C LEU A 37 -6.53 -6.20 8.65
N ASN A 38 -5.78 -6.53 9.67
CA ASN A 38 -6.22 -6.54 11.07
C ASN A 38 -6.13 -5.20 11.80
N GLY A 39 -5.74 -4.14 11.12
CA GLY A 39 -5.57 -2.82 11.73
C GLY A 39 -5.15 -1.77 10.72
N PRO A 40 -4.58 -0.64 11.19
CA PRO A 40 -4.11 0.41 10.31
C PRO A 40 -2.99 -0.05 9.36
N ALA A 41 -3.10 0.27 8.07
CA ALA A 41 -2.01 0.22 7.13
C ALA A 41 -1.62 1.65 6.73
N VAL A 42 -0.33 1.99 6.89
CA VAL A 42 0.15 3.38 6.76
C VAL A 42 1.32 3.46 5.78
N GLY A 43 1.32 4.50 4.94
CA GLY A 43 2.43 4.80 4.01
C GLY A 43 2.63 3.69 2.99
N LEU A 44 3.89 3.24 2.85
CA LEU A 44 4.28 2.18 1.92
C LEU A 44 3.47 0.89 2.13
N SER A 45 3.21 0.48 3.37
CA SER A 45 2.40 -0.72 3.64
C SER A 45 0.98 -0.60 3.07
N ALA A 46 0.35 0.58 3.15
CA ALA A 46 -0.95 0.83 2.54
C ALA A 46 -0.89 0.74 1.01
N ALA A 47 0.20 1.21 0.40
CA ALA A 47 0.42 1.11 -1.04
C ALA A 47 0.56 -0.35 -1.49
N LEU A 48 1.40 -1.13 -0.80
CA LEU A 48 1.73 -2.51 -1.17
C LEU A 48 0.53 -3.45 -1.10
N ILE A 49 -0.33 -3.33 -0.08
CA ILE A 49 -1.53 -4.18 0.02
C ILE A 49 -2.52 -3.98 -1.12
N ALA A 50 -2.46 -2.86 -1.86
CA ALA A 50 -3.28 -2.63 -3.04
C ALA A 50 -3.00 -3.65 -4.17
N PHE A 51 -1.86 -4.35 -4.14
CA PHE A 51 -1.54 -5.41 -5.08
C PHE A 51 -2.08 -6.78 -4.70
N SER A 52 -2.63 -6.93 -3.50
CA SER A 52 -3.26 -8.18 -3.09
C SER A 52 -4.43 -8.54 -4.00
N ASP A 53 -4.59 -9.83 -4.30
CA ASP A 53 -5.72 -10.31 -5.10
C ASP A 53 -7.01 -10.25 -4.29
N PHE A 54 -6.92 -10.55 -3.00
CA PHE A 54 -8.03 -10.46 -2.04
C PHE A 54 -7.58 -9.74 -0.77
N ILE A 55 -8.48 -8.91 -0.22
CA ILE A 55 -8.24 -8.18 1.02
C ILE A 55 -9.44 -8.37 1.94
N TYR A 56 -9.20 -8.92 3.12
CA TYR A 56 -10.17 -9.05 4.20
C TYR A 56 -9.78 -8.10 5.32
N ALA A 57 -10.70 -7.29 5.83
CA ALA A 57 -10.41 -6.26 6.80
C ALA A 57 -11.16 -6.46 8.11
N ALA A 58 -10.52 -6.11 9.24
CA ALA A 58 -11.21 -5.91 10.50
C ALA A 58 -12.00 -4.58 10.46
N PRO A 59 -13.09 -4.43 11.25
CA PRO A 59 -13.92 -3.22 11.23
C PRO A 59 -13.18 -1.93 11.55
N HIS A 60 -12.14 -2.03 12.39
CA HIS A 60 -11.33 -0.90 12.85
C HIS A 60 -10.10 -0.61 11.96
N ALA A 61 -9.91 -1.39 10.90
CA ALA A 61 -8.82 -1.18 9.95
C ALA A 61 -9.05 0.08 9.10
N PHE A 62 -7.96 0.69 8.66
CA PHE A 62 -7.99 1.82 7.75
C PHE A 62 -6.70 1.92 6.95
N LEU A 63 -6.76 2.64 5.81
CA LEU A 63 -5.59 3.07 5.07
C LEU A 63 -5.28 4.53 5.41
N LEU A 64 -3.99 4.84 5.48
CA LEU A 64 -3.49 6.21 5.58
C LEU A 64 -2.20 6.33 4.77
N THR A 65 -2.20 7.20 3.76
CA THR A 65 -1.00 7.52 2.98
C THR A 65 -0.62 8.98 3.18
N PRO A 66 0.12 9.30 4.28
CA PRO A 66 0.39 10.67 4.69
C PRO A 66 1.48 11.34 3.85
N PHE A 67 1.58 11.01 2.56
CA PHE A 67 2.67 11.46 1.69
C PHE A 67 2.76 12.97 1.62
N THR A 68 1.69 13.65 1.22
CA THR A 68 1.68 15.11 1.08
C THR A 68 1.85 15.82 2.41
N SER A 69 1.27 15.27 3.50
CA SER A 69 1.43 15.84 4.83
C SER A 69 2.85 15.70 5.39
N LEU A 70 3.64 14.76 4.85
CA LEU A 70 5.06 14.56 5.19
C LEU A 70 6.02 15.17 4.16
N GLY A 71 5.49 15.94 3.18
CA GLY A 71 6.31 16.50 2.12
C GLY A 71 6.87 15.46 1.14
N LEU A 72 6.31 14.25 1.14
CA LEU A 72 6.61 13.15 0.23
C LEU A 72 5.70 13.17 -1.00
N VAL A 73 6.02 12.36 -1.99
CA VAL A 73 5.15 11.97 -3.09
C VAL A 73 4.64 10.54 -2.88
N ALA A 74 3.72 10.07 -3.71
CA ALA A 74 3.28 8.69 -3.69
C ALA A 74 4.46 7.73 -3.93
N GLU A 75 4.41 6.56 -3.32
CA GLU A 75 5.39 5.50 -3.44
C GLU A 75 4.72 4.13 -3.45
N GLY A 76 5.49 3.08 -3.73
CA GLY A 76 4.96 1.72 -3.68
C GLY A 76 3.92 1.42 -4.76
N GLY A 77 3.92 2.13 -5.88
CA GLY A 77 2.95 2.00 -6.95
C GLY A 77 1.56 2.57 -6.62
N ALA A 78 1.42 3.29 -5.51
CA ALA A 78 0.14 3.80 -5.01
C ALA A 78 -0.55 4.73 -6.00
N SER A 79 0.19 5.57 -6.73
CA SER A 79 -0.37 6.52 -7.69
C SER A 79 -1.15 5.83 -8.82
N LYS A 80 -0.87 4.57 -9.09
CA LYS A 80 -1.63 3.76 -10.05
C LYS A 80 -2.58 2.78 -9.36
N ALA A 81 -2.09 1.99 -8.41
CA ALA A 81 -2.86 0.94 -7.77
C ALA A 81 -4.08 1.48 -6.99
N PHE A 82 -3.95 2.63 -6.32
CA PHE A 82 -5.09 3.25 -5.65
C PHE A 82 -6.13 3.77 -6.61
N VAL A 83 -5.73 4.38 -7.73
CA VAL A 83 -6.67 4.82 -8.75
C VAL A 83 -7.47 3.64 -9.31
N GLN A 84 -6.83 2.50 -9.53
CA GLN A 84 -7.51 1.30 -10.02
C GLN A 84 -8.49 0.71 -9.02
N ARG A 85 -8.13 0.69 -7.73
CA ARG A 85 -8.93 0.01 -6.70
C ARG A 85 -9.90 0.91 -5.94
N LEU A 86 -9.58 2.19 -5.76
CA LEU A 86 -10.43 3.16 -5.05
C LEU A 86 -11.26 4.03 -6.00
N GLY A 87 -10.90 4.05 -7.30
CA GLY A 87 -11.35 5.07 -8.22
C GLY A 87 -10.64 6.41 -7.99
N ILE A 88 -10.61 7.27 -9.03
CA ILE A 88 -9.80 8.49 -9.03
C ILE A 88 -10.15 9.44 -7.87
N SER A 89 -11.43 9.62 -7.56
CA SER A 89 -11.87 10.56 -6.52
C SER A 89 -11.38 10.14 -5.13
N LYS A 90 -11.57 8.87 -4.77
CA LYS A 90 -11.14 8.34 -3.46
C LYS A 90 -9.62 8.22 -3.38
N ALA A 91 -8.95 7.88 -4.47
CA ALA A 91 -7.48 7.90 -4.54
C ALA A 91 -6.92 9.31 -4.31
N ASN A 92 -7.54 10.36 -4.86
CA ASN A 92 -7.16 11.76 -4.60
C ASN A 92 -7.36 12.13 -3.11
N GLU A 93 -8.44 11.70 -2.47
CA GLU A 93 -8.62 11.89 -1.02
C GLU A 93 -7.48 11.23 -0.23
N ALA A 94 -7.13 9.99 -0.57
CA ALA A 94 -6.06 9.26 0.12
C ALA A 94 -4.67 9.85 -0.14
N LEU A 95 -4.31 10.08 -1.41
CA LEU A 95 -2.94 10.41 -1.82
C LEU A 95 -2.63 11.90 -1.76
N ILE A 96 -3.59 12.76 -2.17
CA ILE A 96 -3.38 14.21 -2.21
C ILE A 96 -3.74 14.85 -0.86
N MET A 97 -4.90 14.47 -0.28
CA MET A 97 -5.36 15.05 0.98
C MET A 97 -4.77 14.37 2.21
N SER A 98 -4.04 13.26 2.04
CA SER A 98 -3.57 12.40 3.15
C SER A 98 -4.72 12.00 4.09
N LYS A 99 -5.90 11.78 3.54
CA LYS A 99 -7.10 11.41 4.30
C LYS A 99 -7.08 9.93 4.63
N ARG A 100 -7.49 9.60 5.85
CA ARG A 100 -7.74 8.22 6.25
C ARG A 100 -8.95 7.65 5.51
N ILE A 101 -8.81 6.44 4.96
CA ILE A 101 -9.89 5.68 4.32
C ILE A 101 -10.25 4.50 5.22
N THR A 102 -11.45 4.49 5.72
CA THR A 102 -11.95 3.48 6.67
C THR A 102 -12.22 2.13 6.01
N ALA A 103 -12.32 1.05 6.80
CA ALA A 103 -12.69 -0.28 6.30
C ALA A 103 -14.02 -0.24 5.53
N GLN A 104 -15.00 0.52 6.02
CA GLN A 104 -16.30 0.65 5.38
C GLN A 104 -16.21 1.36 4.02
N GLU A 105 -15.45 2.47 3.93
CA GLU A 105 -15.21 3.16 2.65
C GLU A 105 -14.48 2.25 1.67
N MET A 106 -13.49 1.47 2.15
CA MET A 106 -12.78 0.49 1.32
C MET A 106 -13.68 -0.61 0.78
N LEU A 107 -14.62 -1.09 1.59
CA LEU A 107 -15.61 -2.08 1.15
C LEU A 107 -16.56 -1.50 0.11
N GLN A 108 -17.04 -0.27 0.31
CA GLN A 108 -17.97 0.41 -0.61
C GLN A 108 -17.40 0.59 -2.00
N VAL A 109 -16.09 0.85 -2.12
CA VAL A 109 -15.42 1.03 -3.42
C VAL A 109 -14.79 -0.24 -3.98
N GLY A 110 -14.89 -1.37 -3.28
CA GLY A 110 -14.33 -2.65 -3.72
C GLY A 110 -12.82 -2.82 -3.51
N PHE A 111 -12.19 -1.98 -2.71
CA PHE A 111 -10.79 -2.17 -2.30
C PHE A 111 -10.65 -3.36 -1.35
N VAL A 112 -11.60 -3.54 -0.42
CA VAL A 112 -11.73 -4.67 0.49
C VAL A 112 -12.85 -5.58 0.00
N ASN A 113 -12.61 -6.89 0.00
CA ASN A 113 -13.59 -7.90 -0.44
C ASN A 113 -14.64 -8.16 0.62
N LYS A 114 -14.26 -8.15 1.90
CA LYS A 114 -15.15 -8.43 3.03
C LYS A 114 -14.62 -7.85 4.32
N ILE A 115 -15.50 -7.32 5.17
CA ILE A 115 -15.19 -6.99 6.55
C ILE A 115 -15.57 -8.18 7.43
N ILE A 116 -14.60 -8.70 8.18
CA ILE A 116 -14.80 -9.79 9.14
C ILE A 116 -14.98 -9.17 10.51
N GLN A 117 -16.17 -9.40 11.10
CA GLN A 117 -16.58 -8.80 12.36
C GLN A 117 -15.85 -9.45 13.54
N THR A 118 -14.82 -8.78 14.03
CA THR A 118 -14.04 -9.18 15.21
C THR A 118 -13.66 -7.96 16.03
N GLY A 119 -13.41 -8.16 17.33
CA GLY A 119 -12.92 -7.10 18.21
C GLY A 119 -11.45 -6.72 17.94
N LYS A 120 -11.04 -5.56 18.44
CA LYS A 120 -9.65 -5.06 18.26
C LYS A 120 -8.58 -5.99 18.86
N ASN A 121 -8.92 -6.74 19.88
CA ASN A 121 -7.99 -7.64 20.59
C ASN A 121 -8.17 -9.12 20.18
N GLU A 122 -8.98 -9.40 19.15
CA GLU A 122 -9.30 -10.76 18.68
C GLU A 122 -8.51 -11.12 17.43
N GLN A 123 -7.20 -10.92 17.45
CA GLN A 123 -6.33 -11.08 16.29
C GLN A 123 -6.28 -12.52 15.77
N GLU A 124 -6.23 -13.50 16.68
CA GLU A 124 -6.21 -14.92 16.31
C GLU A 124 -7.56 -15.34 15.69
N THR A 125 -8.66 -14.90 16.28
CA THR A 125 -10.01 -15.10 15.75
C THR A 125 -10.15 -14.50 14.35
N PHE A 126 -9.69 -13.25 14.17
CA PHE A 126 -9.69 -12.59 12.87
C PHE A 126 -8.92 -13.39 11.83
N LEU A 127 -7.70 -13.82 12.14
CA LEU A 127 -6.89 -14.61 11.22
C LEU A 127 -7.54 -15.95 10.89
N ALA A 128 -8.10 -16.64 11.90
CA ALA A 128 -8.79 -17.91 11.70
C ALA A 128 -9.99 -17.78 10.75
N GLU A 129 -10.80 -16.71 10.90
CA GLU A 129 -11.93 -16.45 10.01
C GLU A 129 -11.48 -16.08 8.59
N VAL A 130 -10.36 -15.33 8.43
CA VAL A 130 -9.77 -15.08 7.11
C VAL A 130 -9.32 -16.38 6.46
N LEU A 131 -8.60 -17.25 7.18
CA LEU A 131 -8.14 -18.54 6.66
C LEU A 131 -9.30 -19.44 6.26
N LYS A 132 -10.38 -19.45 7.05
CA LYS A 132 -11.61 -20.16 6.71
C LYS A 132 -12.24 -19.63 5.42
N GLU A 133 -12.35 -18.31 5.26
CA GLU A 133 -12.87 -17.70 4.03
C GLU A 133 -11.97 -18.07 2.81
N VAL A 134 -10.65 -18.10 3.00
CA VAL A 134 -9.71 -18.54 1.95
C VAL A 134 -9.94 -19.99 1.57
N GLU A 135 -10.07 -20.91 2.53
CA GLU A 135 -10.35 -22.33 2.26
C GLU A 135 -11.70 -22.52 1.56
N ASP A 136 -12.72 -21.81 2.03
CA ASP A 136 -14.08 -21.89 1.47
C ASP A 136 -14.14 -21.35 0.02
N ARG A 137 -13.33 -20.36 -0.34
CA ARG A 137 -13.37 -19.68 -1.65
C ARG A 137 -12.28 -20.10 -2.62
N LEU A 138 -11.10 -20.47 -2.12
CA LEU A 138 -9.91 -20.76 -2.91
C LEU A 138 -9.37 -22.18 -2.65
N GLY A 139 -10.17 -23.03 -1.99
CA GLY A 139 -9.79 -24.40 -1.62
C GLY A 139 -9.83 -25.39 -2.78
N ASN A 140 -9.82 -26.68 -2.44
CA ASN A 140 -9.63 -27.80 -3.37
C ASN A 140 -10.73 -27.99 -4.44
N HIS A 141 -11.84 -27.25 -4.37
CA HIS A 141 -12.88 -27.24 -5.42
C HIS A 141 -12.46 -26.44 -6.67
N LEU A 142 -11.36 -25.67 -6.61
CA LEU A 142 -10.78 -24.93 -7.73
C LEU A 142 -9.48 -25.58 -8.22
N ASN A 143 -9.21 -25.44 -9.51
CA ASN A 143 -7.96 -25.90 -10.08
C ASN A 143 -6.84 -24.89 -9.83
N ASN A 144 -5.81 -25.27 -9.07
CA ASN A 144 -4.73 -24.39 -8.65
C ASN A 144 -3.90 -23.80 -9.80
N ASP A 145 -3.65 -24.57 -10.87
CA ASP A 145 -2.94 -24.06 -12.06
C ASP A 145 -3.79 -22.99 -12.77
N SER A 146 -5.09 -23.21 -12.88
CA SER A 146 -6.00 -22.25 -13.48
C SER A 146 -6.07 -20.93 -12.68
N LEU A 147 -6.07 -20.99 -11.34
CA LEU A 147 -6.05 -19.78 -10.48
C LEU A 147 -4.91 -18.85 -10.82
N VAL A 148 -3.68 -19.38 -10.86
CA VAL A 148 -2.48 -18.55 -11.12
C VAL A 148 -2.41 -18.10 -12.57
N ARG A 149 -2.92 -18.88 -13.54
CA ARG A 149 -3.00 -18.48 -14.96
C ARG A 149 -4.02 -17.35 -15.16
N VAL A 150 -5.17 -17.42 -14.53
CA VAL A 150 -6.17 -16.33 -14.55
C VAL A 150 -5.59 -15.07 -13.95
N LYS A 151 -4.94 -15.15 -12.80
CA LYS A 151 -4.22 -14.00 -12.20
C LYS A 151 -3.20 -13.42 -13.18
N ALA A 152 -2.36 -14.25 -13.81
CA ALA A 152 -1.36 -13.80 -14.77
C ALA A 152 -1.97 -13.03 -15.94
N LEU A 153 -3.13 -13.48 -16.46
CA LEU A 153 -3.86 -12.79 -17.53
C LEU A 153 -4.42 -11.44 -17.07
N ILE A 154 -4.98 -11.37 -15.86
CA ILE A 154 -5.50 -10.13 -15.26
C ILE A 154 -4.39 -9.09 -15.10
N ARG A 155 -3.20 -9.52 -14.64
CA ARG A 155 -2.07 -8.62 -14.33
C ARG A 155 -1.22 -8.23 -15.53
N LYS A 156 -1.24 -9.02 -16.61
CA LYS A 156 -0.38 -8.81 -17.77
C LYS A 156 -0.48 -7.42 -18.41
N PRO A 157 -1.68 -6.84 -18.65
CA PRO A 157 -1.80 -5.54 -19.32
C PRO A 157 -1.25 -4.36 -18.50
N GLU A 158 -1.09 -4.54 -17.19
CA GLU A 158 -0.70 -3.47 -16.28
C GLU A 158 0.80 -3.39 -16.04
N ARG A 159 1.54 -4.43 -16.40
CA ARG A 159 2.94 -4.61 -15.99
C ARG A 159 3.85 -3.50 -16.47
N GLU A 160 3.85 -3.21 -17.76
CA GLU A 160 4.69 -2.15 -18.35
C GLU A 160 4.35 -0.76 -17.78
N MET A 161 3.07 -0.52 -17.53
CA MET A 161 2.62 0.73 -16.93
C MET A 161 3.09 0.83 -15.47
N MET A 162 3.04 -0.26 -14.71
CA MET A 162 3.52 -0.28 -13.32
C MET A 162 5.02 -0.07 -13.24
N ASP A 163 5.80 -0.69 -14.12
CA ASP A 163 7.25 -0.50 -14.17
C ASP A 163 7.63 0.98 -14.37
N GLY A 164 6.99 1.65 -15.32
CA GLY A 164 7.20 3.08 -15.55
C GLY A 164 6.74 3.96 -14.39
N GLN A 165 5.59 3.66 -13.82
CA GLN A 165 4.99 4.46 -12.75
C GLN A 165 5.79 4.36 -11.44
N THR A 166 6.26 3.17 -11.07
CA THR A 166 7.10 2.98 -9.86
C THR A 166 8.43 3.70 -9.98
N VAL A 167 9.05 3.71 -11.17
CA VAL A 167 10.26 4.51 -11.41
C VAL A 167 9.98 6.00 -11.25
N ALA A 168 8.89 6.52 -11.79
CA ALA A 168 8.52 7.93 -11.63
C ALA A 168 8.29 8.30 -10.15
N GLU A 169 7.62 7.45 -9.38
CA GLU A 169 7.40 7.65 -7.93
C GLU A 169 8.71 7.71 -7.15
N VAL A 170 9.61 6.75 -7.33
CA VAL A 170 10.86 6.72 -6.56
C VAL A 170 11.83 7.84 -6.93
N LEU A 171 11.84 8.29 -8.20
CA LEU A 171 12.62 9.46 -8.61
C LEU A 171 12.04 10.75 -8.03
N GLY A 172 10.70 10.90 -8.02
CA GLY A 172 10.03 11.97 -7.29
C GLY A 172 10.35 11.97 -5.80
N GLY A 173 10.33 10.79 -5.16
CA GLY A 173 10.73 10.62 -3.77
C GLY A 173 12.20 10.99 -3.52
N LEU A 174 13.10 10.58 -4.42
CA LEU A 174 14.53 10.96 -4.37
C LEU A 174 14.71 12.48 -4.31
N GLU A 175 14.02 13.21 -5.20
CA GLU A 175 14.10 14.68 -5.23
C GLU A 175 13.62 15.29 -3.90
N ARG A 176 12.54 14.74 -3.32
CA ARG A 176 12.03 15.20 -2.01
C ARG A 176 13.04 14.98 -0.89
N PHE A 177 13.64 13.79 -0.80
CA PHE A 177 14.64 13.49 0.22
C PHE A 177 15.92 14.32 0.05
N VAL A 178 16.39 14.53 -1.19
CA VAL A 178 17.56 15.37 -1.47
C VAL A 178 17.29 16.83 -1.11
N SER A 179 16.08 17.34 -1.30
CA SER A 179 15.68 18.71 -0.92
C SER A 179 15.57 18.94 0.60
N GLY A 180 15.58 17.89 1.41
CA GLY A 180 15.46 17.98 2.87
C GLY A 180 14.03 18.26 3.38
N ILE A 181 13.04 18.38 2.49
CA ILE A 181 11.65 18.72 2.88
C ILE A 181 11.02 17.68 3.80
N PRO A 182 11.07 16.37 3.50
CA PRO A 182 10.51 15.37 4.40
C PRO A 182 11.16 15.39 5.80
N GLN A 183 12.46 15.57 5.86
CA GLN A 183 13.20 15.63 7.12
C GLN A 183 12.69 16.80 7.99
N GLU A 184 12.43 17.96 7.38
CA GLU A 184 11.87 19.11 8.09
C GLU A 184 10.41 18.86 8.56
N GLU A 185 9.58 18.22 7.73
CA GLU A 185 8.22 17.86 8.13
C GLU A 185 8.20 16.83 9.27
N PHE A 186 9.09 15.84 9.24
CA PHE A 186 9.27 14.91 10.37
C PHE A 186 9.76 15.63 11.63
N ARG A 187 10.69 16.58 11.52
CA ARG A 187 11.16 17.40 12.64
C ARG A 187 9.99 18.17 13.30
N LYS A 188 9.16 18.83 12.49
CA LYS A 188 7.98 19.56 12.97
C LYS A 188 7.01 18.67 13.75
N ILE A 189 6.79 17.43 13.26
CA ILE A 189 5.92 16.47 13.95
C ILE A 189 6.56 16.02 15.26
N ALA A 190 7.85 15.68 15.26
CA ALA A 190 8.56 15.25 16.45
C ALA A 190 8.56 16.33 17.56
N ASN A 191 8.65 17.60 17.18
CA ASN A 191 8.61 18.74 18.09
C ASN A 191 7.18 19.18 18.47
N GLY A 192 6.13 18.53 17.96
CA GLY A 192 4.74 18.92 18.21
C GLY A 192 4.27 20.19 17.49
N GLU A 193 5.10 20.74 16.60
CA GLU A 193 4.79 21.93 15.78
C GLU A 193 3.73 21.63 14.71
N LYS A 194 3.60 20.36 14.33
CA LYS A 194 2.65 19.86 13.32
C LYS A 194 1.98 18.58 13.81
N LYS A 195 0.68 18.45 13.53
CA LYS A 195 -0.09 17.23 13.78
C LYS A 195 -0.75 16.77 12.47
N HIS A 196 -0.87 15.46 12.28
CA HIS A 196 -1.71 14.92 11.22
C HIS A 196 -3.19 15.21 11.54
N LYS A 197 -3.94 15.63 10.53
CA LYS A 197 -5.41 15.61 10.57
C LYS A 197 -5.86 14.21 10.17
N LEU A 198 -6.16 13.39 11.16
CA LEU A 198 -6.65 12.02 10.97
C LEU A 198 -8.16 11.99 10.73
#